data_b1c6228bf04a2c429450d04b8567c874
#
_entry.id   b1c6228bf04a2c429450d04b8567c874
#
_cell.length_a   1.000
_cell.length_b   1.000
_cell.length_c   1.000
_cell.angle_alpha   90.00
_cell.angle_beta   90.00
_cell.angle_gamma   90.00
#
_symmetry.space_group_name_H-M   'P 1'
#
loop_
_entity.id
_entity.type
_entity.pdbx_description
1 polymer ?
#
loop_
_entity_poly.entity_id
_entity_poly.type
_entity_poly.pdbx_seq_one_letter_code
_entity_poly.pdbx_strand_id
1 'polypeptide(L)'
;MIGASHSQTATAPELDLRVQLGRLALKNPVLVASGTFGYAREMAGVVPLPELGGILPKTITQSPRPGNAPWRTVETSSGLLNAIGLDNDGIDYFLSHHWPYLRATGATIIVSIAGKSLDDFVSLAERLSEAEGLEAVELNVSCPNVSGGVDFGTDAKLCFEVVSSVRKVLDCAIVTKLTPNVTRIVDIARAAKDAGTDAVTCINTVLGMAVDWRKRKPMLANVVGGLSGPAIKPIALRCVYQVASQVGVPVIGVGGIATVDDMMEFLVAGASAIQIGTANYYDPMVSMKLIRGLSDALVSIGANSVREVIGTLKT
;
A
#
# COMPACT_ATOMS: atom_id res chain seq x y z
N MET A 1 -12.62 32.84 -54.37
CA MET A 1 -11.63 31.99 -53.67
C MET A 1 -11.84 32.20 -52.17
N ILE A 2 -12.51 31.25 -51.53
CA ILE A 2 -12.80 31.31 -50.09
C ILE A 2 -11.74 30.44 -49.42
N GLY A 3 -10.78 31.09 -48.68
CA GLY A 3 -9.74 30.39 -47.94
C GLY A 3 -10.34 29.65 -46.73
N ALA A 4 -10.25 28.32 -46.72
CA ALA A 4 -10.59 27.51 -45.59
C ALA A 4 -9.46 27.65 -44.52
N SER A 5 -9.75 28.34 -43.42
CA SER A 5 -8.89 28.37 -42.25
C SER A 5 -8.96 26.98 -41.57
N HIS A 6 -7.88 26.22 -41.67
CA HIS A 6 -7.68 25.02 -40.84
C HIS A 6 -7.44 25.49 -39.40
N SER A 7 -8.45 25.36 -38.55
CA SER A 7 -8.23 25.47 -37.13
C SER A 7 -7.43 24.23 -36.70
N GLN A 8 -6.15 24.41 -36.37
CA GLN A 8 -5.37 23.44 -35.65
C GLN A 8 -6.03 23.28 -34.25
N THR A 9 -6.70 22.19 -34.04
CA THR A 9 -7.09 21.76 -32.69
C THR A 9 -5.80 21.52 -31.93
N ALA A 10 -5.43 22.44 -31.04
CA ALA A 10 -4.35 22.24 -30.08
C ALA A 10 -4.73 20.99 -29.27
N THR A 11 -3.95 19.91 -29.42
CA THR A 11 -4.04 18.74 -28.57
C THR A 11 -3.76 19.21 -27.14
N ALA A 12 -4.73 18.95 -26.23
CA ALA A 12 -4.50 19.22 -24.81
C ALA A 12 -3.16 18.57 -24.38
N PRO A 13 -2.35 19.24 -23.57
CA PRO A 13 -1.08 18.68 -23.14
C PRO A 13 -1.32 17.34 -22.44
N GLU A 14 -0.56 16.32 -22.82
CA GLU A 14 -0.63 15.00 -22.22
C GLU A 14 -0.13 15.10 -20.76
N LEU A 15 -1.00 14.83 -19.79
CA LEU A 15 -0.70 14.94 -18.38
C LEU A 15 0.30 13.86 -17.95
N ASP A 16 1.36 14.25 -17.25
CA ASP A 16 2.33 13.31 -16.69
C ASP A 16 1.90 12.81 -15.31
N LEU A 17 1.37 11.59 -15.27
CA LEU A 17 0.96 10.92 -14.03
C LEU A 17 2.06 10.05 -13.41
N ARG A 18 3.24 9.96 -14.03
CA ARG A 18 4.34 9.11 -13.59
C ARG A 18 4.94 9.61 -12.27
N VAL A 19 5.25 8.66 -11.39
CA VAL A 19 5.92 8.93 -10.11
C VAL A 19 7.11 8.01 -9.91
N GLN A 20 8.07 8.46 -9.11
CA GLN A 20 9.27 7.70 -8.77
C GLN A 20 9.34 7.46 -7.26
N LEU A 21 9.51 6.21 -6.86
CA LEU A 21 9.64 5.76 -5.47
C LEU A 21 11.01 5.10 -5.28
N GLY A 22 12.05 5.90 -5.11
CA GLY A 22 13.43 5.38 -5.12
C GLY A 22 13.75 4.68 -6.45
N ARG A 23 14.01 3.37 -6.42
CA ARG A 23 14.26 2.54 -7.61
C ARG A 23 13.00 2.17 -8.41
N LEU A 24 11.81 2.33 -7.84
CA LEU A 24 10.55 1.93 -8.49
C LEU A 24 9.93 3.09 -9.26
N ALA A 25 9.74 2.91 -10.56
CA ALA A 25 8.99 3.83 -11.42
C ALA A 25 7.55 3.33 -11.61
N LEU A 26 6.57 4.20 -11.43
CA LEU A 26 5.15 3.89 -11.62
C LEU A 26 4.56 4.78 -12.71
N LYS A 27 3.69 4.23 -13.55
CA LYS A 27 2.99 4.96 -14.64
C LYS A 27 1.95 5.95 -14.13
N ASN A 28 1.42 5.72 -12.95
CA ASN A 28 0.51 6.62 -12.21
C ASN A 28 0.60 6.29 -10.71
N PRO A 29 0.13 7.18 -9.81
CA PRO A 29 0.31 7.03 -8.37
C PRO A 29 -0.69 6.09 -7.69
N VAL A 30 -1.60 5.43 -8.41
CA VAL A 30 -2.69 4.65 -7.79
C VAL A 30 -2.37 3.17 -7.76
N LEU A 31 -2.19 2.63 -6.54
CA LEU A 31 -1.94 1.21 -6.28
C LEU A 31 -3.11 0.58 -5.52
N VAL A 32 -3.19 -0.74 -5.53
CA VAL A 32 -4.10 -1.50 -4.68
C VAL A 32 -3.34 -2.13 -3.51
N ALA A 33 -3.91 -2.03 -2.30
CA ALA A 33 -3.26 -2.47 -1.07
C ALA A 33 -3.31 -3.99 -0.89
N SER A 34 -2.23 -4.55 -0.34
CA SER A 34 -2.19 -5.96 0.04
C SER A 34 -3.31 -6.34 1.01
N GLY A 35 -3.91 -7.50 0.79
CA GLY A 35 -4.98 -8.05 1.61
C GLY A 35 -6.39 -7.63 1.19
N THR A 36 -6.54 -6.77 0.18
CA THR A 36 -7.86 -6.31 -0.32
C THR A 36 -8.09 -6.59 -1.80
N PHE A 37 -7.12 -7.24 -2.47
CA PHE A 37 -7.15 -7.48 -3.92
C PHE A 37 -6.78 -8.93 -4.29
N GLY A 38 -6.72 -9.83 -3.31
CA GLY A 38 -6.35 -11.23 -3.50
C GLY A 38 -4.98 -11.38 -4.15
N TYR A 39 -4.90 -12.28 -5.13
CA TYR A 39 -3.76 -12.42 -6.06
C TYR A 39 -4.07 -11.83 -7.44
N ALA A 40 -4.94 -10.84 -7.51
CA ALA A 40 -5.44 -10.15 -8.70
C ALA A 40 -6.31 -11.02 -9.65
N ARG A 41 -6.34 -12.33 -9.51
CA ARG A 41 -7.18 -13.22 -10.33
C ARG A 41 -8.66 -12.91 -10.16
N GLU A 42 -9.05 -12.64 -8.93
CA GLU A 42 -10.42 -12.35 -8.50
C GLU A 42 -10.94 -11.06 -9.15
N MET A 43 -10.03 -10.18 -9.54
CA MET A 43 -10.34 -8.85 -10.06
C MET A 43 -10.13 -8.73 -11.59
N ALA A 44 -9.49 -9.71 -12.23
CA ALA A 44 -9.08 -9.64 -13.63
C ALA A 44 -10.22 -9.45 -14.64
N GLY A 45 -11.44 -9.92 -14.28
CA GLY A 45 -12.64 -9.72 -15.11
C GLY A 45 -13.35 -8.38 -14.89
N VAL A 46 -12.92 -7.61 -13.91
CA VAL A 46 -13.58 -6.37 -13.48
C VAL A 46 -12.67 -5.16 -13.67
N VAL A 47 -11.39 -5.27 -13.28
CA VAL A 47 -10.42 -4.18 -13.31
C VAL A 47 -9.40 -4.44 -14.42
N PRO A 48 -9.13 -3.47 -15.30
CA PRO A 48 -8.04 -3.55 -16.28
C PRO A 48 -6.68 -3.45 -15.55
N LEU A 49 -6.17 -4.58 -15.08
CA LEU A 49 -4.98 -4.68 -14.23
C LEU A 49 -3.75 -3.91 -14.75
N PRO A 50 -3.45 -3.90 -16.08
CA PRO A 50 -2.34 -3.15 -16.62
C PRO A 50 -2.44 -1.63 -16.45
N GLU A 51 -3.63 -1.07 -16.23
CA GLU A 51 -3.82 0.38 -16.07
C GLU A 51 -3.49 0.87 -14.65
N LEU A 52 -3.46 -0.04 -13.66
CA LEU A 52 -3.08 0.28 -12.29
C LEU A 52 -1.63 0.75 -12.22
N GLY A 53 -1.32 1.70 -11.35
CA GLY A 53 0.05 2.09 -11.03
C GLY A 53 0.86 0.93 -10.46
N GLY A 54 0.22 0.07 -9.65
CA GLY A 54 0.80 -1.17 -9.16
C GLY A 54 -0.18 -2.00 -8.35
N ILE A 55 0.13 -3.29 -8.24
CA ILE A 55 -0.65 -4.27 -7.49
C ILE A 55 0.20 -4.83 -6.36
N LEU A 56 -0.33 -4.74 -5.13
CA LEU A 56 0.22 -5.47 -3.99
C LEU A 56 -0.67 -6.69 -3.73
N PRO A 57 -0.25 -7.90 -4.15
CA PRO A 57 -1.00 -9.11 -3.89
C PRO A 57 -1.03 -9.44 -2.39
N LYS A 58 -1.71 -10.50 -2.03
CA LYS A 58 -1.76 -10.98 -0.65
C LYS A 58 -0.35 -11.13 -0.06
N THR A 59 -0.16 -10.62 1.16
CA THR A 59 1.12 -10.75 1.91
C THR A 59 1.49 -12.21 2.11
N ILE A 60 2.73 -12.55 1.79
CA ILE A 60 3.27 -13.90 1.81
C ILE A 60 4.10 -14.10 3.07
N THR A 61 4.07 -15.31 3.60
CA THR A 61 4.94 -15.78 4.68
C THR A 61 5.76 -16.99 4.23
N GLN A 62 6.79 -17.36 4.97
CA GLN A 62 7.67 -18.49 4.65
C GLN A 62 6.87 -19.79 4.45
N SER A 63 5.98 -20.10 5.37
CA SER A 63 5.09 -21.26 5.30
C SER A 63 3.64 -20.83 5.07
N PRO A 64 2.78 -21.69 4.51
CA PRO A 64 1.35 -21.44 4.40
C PRO A 64 0.71 -21.15 5.76
N ARG A 65 -0.30 -20.27 5.78
CA ARG A 65 -1.05 -19.93 6.98
C ARG A 65 -2.54 -19.96 6.71
N PRO A 66 -3.34 -20.67 7.52
CA PRO A 66 -4.80 -20.70 7.40
C PRO A 66 -5.48 -19.43 7.95
N GLY A 67 -4.69 -18.48 8.48
CA GLY A 67 -5.22 -17.31 9.17
C GLY A 67 -5.82 -17.63 10.54
N ASN A 68 -6.52 -16.63 11.11
CA ASN A 68 -7.20 -16.76 12.40
C ASN A 68 -8.55 -17.46 12.26
N ALA A 69 -9.12 -17.93 13.38
CA ALA A 69 -10.47 -18.47 13.43
C ALA A 69 -11.54 -17.40 13.10
N PRO A 70 -12.68 -17.76 12.49
CA PRO A 70 -13.82 -16.85 12.32
C PRO A 70 -14.43 -16.45 13.70
N TRP A 71 -15.00 -15.24 13.82
CA TRP A 71 -15.20 -14.21 12.80
C TRP A 71 -13.94 -13.36 12.64
N ARG A 72 -13.57 -13.12 11.40
CA ARG A 72 -12.32 -12.40 11.05
C ARG A 72 -12.54 -10.95 10.66
N THR A 73 -13.77 -10.56 10.36
CA THR A 73 -14.14 -9.21 9.93
C THR A 73 -15.42 -8.75 10.58
N VAL A 74 -15.50 -7.46 10.89
CA VAL A 74 -16.68 -6.80 11.45
C VAL A 74 -16.77 -5.40 10.86
N GLU A 75 -17.91 -5.07 10.28
CA GLU A 75 -18.21 -3.70 9.86
C GLU A 75 -18.36 -2.77 11.05
N THR A 76 -17.93 -1.54 10.88
CA THR A 76 -18.14 -0.43 11.82
C THR A 76 -18.89 0.69 11.12
N SER A 77 -19.33 1.71 11.86
CA SER A 77 -20.11 2.83 11.29
C SER A 77 -19.39 3.56 10.15
N SER A 78 -18.06 3.52 10.10
CA SER A 78 -17.25 4.23 9.10
C SER A 78 -16.01 3.44 8.67
N GLY A 79 -16.07 2.12 8.66
CA GLY A 79 -14.93 1.29 8.27
C GLY A 79 -15.12 -0.19 8.56
N LEU A 80 -14.01 -0.90 8.59
CA LEU A 80 -13.95 -2.34 8.75
C LEU A 80 -12.88 -2.71 9.78
N LEU A 81 -13.25 -3.53 10.76
CA LEU A 81 -12.29 -4.23 11.62
C LEU A 81 -11.95 -5.59 11.00
N ASN A 82 -10.66 -5.92 10.96
CA ASN A 82 -10.23 -7.23 10.51
C ASN A 82 -9.15 -7.84 11.40
N ALA A 83 -9.17 -9.15 11.51
CA ALA A 83 -8.16 -9.98 12.14
C ALA A 83 -7.94 -11.24 11.31
N ILE A 84 -7.52 -11.08 10.04
CA ILE A 84 -7.36 -12.19 9.08
C ILE A 84 -6.26 -13.16 9.50
N GLY A 85 -5.14 -12.65 10.08
CA GLY A 85 -4.03 -13.49 10.56
C GLY A 85 -3.07 -13.95 9.47
N LEU A 86 -2.92 -13.16 8.38
CA LEU A 86 -2.02 -13.47 7.26
C LEU A 86 -2.34 -14.81 6.57
N ASP A 87 -3.63 -15.09 6.33
CA ASP A 87 -4.05 -16.23 5.51
C ASP A 87 -3.37 -16.15 4.12
N ASN A 88 -2.52 -17.13 3.77
CA ASN A 88 -1.77 -17.17 2.51
C ASN A 88 -1.16 -18.56 2.26
N ASP A 89 -0.76 -18.84 1.02
CA ASP A 89 -0.29 -20.14 0.56
C ASP A 89 1.21 -20.38 0.78
N GLY A 90 1.95 -19.41 1.34
CA GLY A 90 3.41 -19.49 1.52
C GLY A 90 4.20 -19.20 0.26
N ILE A 91 5.53 -19.02 0.43
CA ILE A 91 6.44 -18.57 -0.64
C ILE A 91 6.54 -19.58 -1.79
N ASP A 92 6.57 -20.88 -1.51
CA ASP A 92 6.77 -21.92 -2.54
C ASP A 92 5.58 -21.98 -3.51
N TYR A 93 4.36 -21.96 -2.96
CA TYR A 93 3.16 -21.94 -3.77
C TYR A 93 3.02 -20.59 -4.52
N PHE A 94 3.38 -19.50 -3.88
CA PHE A 94 3.39 -18.19 -4.53
C PHE A 94 4.29 -18.18 -5.76
N LEU A 95 5.54 -18.61 -5.64
CA LEU A 95 6.52 -18.60 -6.73
C LEU A 95 6.12 -19.54 -7.87
N SER A 96 5.55 -20.69 -7.56
CA SER A 96 5.18 -21.69 -8.57
C SER A 96 3.83 -21.43 -9.26
N HIS A 97 2.86 -20.78 -8.60
CA HIS A 97 1.49 -20.64 -9.10
C HIS A 97 1.02 -19.19 -9.26
N HIS A 98 1.31 -18.30 -8.29
CA HIS A 98 0.82 -16.93 -8.35
C HIS A 98 1.75 -16.02 -9.15
N TRP A 99 3.06 -16.14 -8.96
CA TRP A 99 4.03 -15.26 -9.58
C TRP A 99 3.99 -15.29 -11.12
N PRO A 100 3.96 -16.46 -11.80
CA PRO A 100 3.86 -16.49 -13.25
C PRO A 100 2.59 -15.79 -13.78
N TYR A 101 1.48 -15.94 -13.09
CA TYR A 101 0.24 -15.25 -13.43
C TYR A 101 0.36 -13.73 -13.24
N LEU A 102 0.86 -13.29 -12.09
CA LEU A 102 1.01 -11.87 -11.78
C LEU A 102 1.90 -11.16 -12.80
N ARG A 103 3.02 -11.76 -13.17
CA ARG A 103 3.89 -11.24 -14.25
C ARG A 103 3.16 -11.12 -15.59
N ALA A 104 2.32 -12.07 -15.94
CA ALA A 104 1.57 -12.07 -17.19
C ALA A 104 0.47 -10.97 -17.24
N THR A 105 0.13 -10.34 -16.12
CA THR A 105 -0.88 -9.27 -16.09
C THR A 105 -0.44 -7.99 -16.76
N GLY A 106 0.86 -7.75 -16.92
CA GLY A 106 1.44 -6.49 -17.43
C GLY A 106 1.32 -5.30 -16.47
N ALA A 107 0.92 -5.54 -15.23
CA ALA A 107 0.93 -4.55 -14.15
C ALA A 107 2.25 -4.59 -13.38
N THR A 108 2.67 -3.48 -12.79
CA THR A 108 3.76 -3.45 -11.81
C THR A 108 3.35 -4.20 -10.55
N ILE A 109 4.14 -5.20 -10.15
CA ILE A 109 3.86 -6.03 -8.98
C ILE A 109 4.83 -5.70 -7.85
N ILE A 110 4.28 -5.34 -6.69
CA ILE A 110 5.02 -5.11 -5.45
C ILE A 110 4.69 -6.26 -4.50
N VAL A 111 5.62 -7.20 -4.33
CA VAL A 111 5.38 -8.40 -3.52
C VAL A 111 5.41 -8.06 -2.04
N SER A 112 4.29 -8.22 -1.34
CA SER A 112 4.21 -7.97 0.11
C SER A 112 4.63 -9.21 0.89
N ILE A 113 5.57 -9.05 1.83
CA ILE A 113 6.09 -10.13 2.69
C ILE A 113 5.99 -9.78 4.17
N ALA A 114 5.83 -10.80 5.01
CA ALA A 114 5.84 -10.68 6.46
C ALA A 114 6.52 -11.88 7.11
N GLY A 115 7.28 -11.63 8.17
CA GLY A 115 7.97 -12.63 8.99
C GLY A 115 7.65 -12.49 10.47
N LYS A 116 7.93 -13.54 11.25
CA LYS A 116 7.87 -13.53 12.71
C LYS A 116 9.23 -13.25 13.34
N SER A 117 10.30 -13.46 12.58
CA SER A 117 11.68 -13.24 12.94
C SER A 117 12.42 -12.52 11.84
N LEU A 118 13.62 -12.00 12.13
CA LEU A 118 14.53 -11.45 11.14
C LEU A 118 14.86 -12.48 10.06
N ASP A 119 15.12 -13.72 10.46
CA ASP A 119 15.48 -14.81 9.55
C ASP A 119 14.35 -15.13 8.57
N ASP A 120 13.09 -15.03 8.99
CA ASP A 120 11.95 -15.19 8.07
C ASP A 120 11.97 -14.15 6.95
N PHE A 121 12.24 -12.86 7.26
CA PHE A 121 12.33 -11.80 6.26
C PHE A 121 13.50 -12.00 5.31
N VAL A 122 14.67 -12.40 5.83
CA VAL A 122 15.87 -12.67 5.04
C VAL A 122 15.64 -13.86 4.10
N SER A 123 15.12 -14.97 4.64
CA SER A 123 14.83 -16.16 3.84
C SER A 123 13.78 -15.92 2.75
N LEU A 124 12.73 -15.13 3.04
CA LEU A 124 11.76 -14.69 2.01
C LEU A 124 12.43 -13.84 0.93
N ALA A 125 13.32 -12.92 1.33
CA ALA A 125 14.06 -12.09 0.40
C ALA A 125 15.00 -12.91 -0.50
N GLU A 126 15.71 -13.90 0.04
CA GLU A 126 16.58 -14.82 -0.71
C GLU A 126 15.77 -15.60 -1.76
N ARG A 127 14.61 -16.15 -1.37
CA ARG A 127 13.74 -16.85 -2.31
C ARG A 127 13.17 -15.93 -3.40
N LEU A 128 12.85 -14.68 -3.07
CA LEU A 128 12.35 -13.70 -4.03
C LEU A 128 13.46 -13.15 -4.93
N SER A 129 14.71 -13.11 -4.48
CA SER A 129 15.84 -12.63 -5.31
C SER A 129 16.07 -13.50 -6.55
N GLU A 130 15.66 -14.76 -6.50
CA GLU A 130 15.71 -15.70 -7.61
C GLU A 130 14.52 -15.53 -8.60
N ALA A 131 13.51 -14.73 -8.23
CA ALA A 131 12.31 -14.54 -9.04
C ALA A 131 12.57 -13.56 -10.17
N GLU A 132 12.61 -14.05 -11.40
CA GLU A 132 12.82 -13.22 -12.59
C GLU A 132 11.75 -12.12 -12.70
N GLY A 133 12.16 -10.86 -12.93
CA GLY A 133 11.26 -9.74 -13.12
C GLY A 133 10.67 -9.16 -11.82
N LEU A 134 11.27 -9.44 -10.68
CA LEU A 134 10.90 -8.80 -9.41
C LEU A 134 11.29 -7.32 -9.42
N GLU A 135 10.29 -6.43 -9.40
CA GLU A 135 10.52 -4.98 -9.44
C GLU A 135 10.57 -4.36 -8.03
N ALA A 136 9.76 -4.86 -7.10
CA ALA A 136 9.68 -4.31 -5.74
C ALA A 136 9.13 -5.31 -4.72
N VAL A 137 9.54 -5.09 -3.46
CA VAL A 137 9.03 -5.82 -2.28
C VAL A 137 8.52 -4.83 -1.24
N GLU A 138 7.30 -5.07 -0.69
CA GLU A 138 6.79 -4.34 0.48
C GLU A 138 7.03 -5.18 1.74
N LEU A 139 7.82 -4.65 2.69
CA LEU A 139 8.03 -5.26 4.00
C LEU A 139 6.89 -4.86 4.94
N ASN A 140 6.01 -5.79 5.26
CA ASN A 140 4.98 -5.60 6.27
C ASN A 140 5.58 -5.86 7.66
N VAL A 141 6.23 -4.85 8.23
CA VAL A 141 6.89 -4.93 9.55
C VAL A 141 5.92 -4.81 10.71
N SER A 142 4.64 -4.54 10.44
CA SER A 142 3.63 -4.15 11.44
C SER A 142 2.50 -5.17 11.58
N CYS A 143 2.78 -6.46 11.70
CA CYS A 143 1.73 -7.45 11.84
C CYS A 143 1.43 -7.80 13.32
N PRO A 144 0.50 -7.08 14.00
CA PRO A 144 0.13 -7.35 15.39
C PRO A 144 -0.69 -8.64 15.57
N ASN A 145 -1.19 -9.21 14.47
CA ASN A 145 -2.10 -10.36 14.47
C ASN A 145 -1.39 -11.71 14.46
N VAL A 146 -0.09 -11.74 14.74
CA VAL A 146 0.71 -12.98 14.83
C VAL A 146 1.10 -13.22 16.28
N SER A 147 0.40 -14.14 16.95
CA SER A 147 0.75 -14.53 18.32
C SER A 147 2.21 -15.04 18.38
N GLY A 148 3.01 -14.44 19.27
CA GLY A 148 4.40 -14.82 19.50
C GLY A 148 5.44 -14.23 18.54
N GLY A 149 5.06 -13.32 17.63
CA GLY A 149 6.01 -12.60 16.77
C GLY A 149 6.50 -11.29 17.41
N VAL A 150 7.71 -10.86 17.01
CA VAL A 150 8.25 -9.54 17.36
C VAL A 150 7.57 -8.47 16.50
N ASP A 151 7.15 -7.35 17.09
CA ASP A 151 6.60 -6.22 16.33
C ASP A 151 7.75 -5.31 15.87
N PHE A 152 8.27 -5.61 14.69
CA PHE A 152 9.38 -4.85 14.08
C PHE A 152 8.98 -3.41 13.70
N GLY A 153 7.69 -3.13 13.63
CA GLY A 153 7.17 -1.81 13.25
C GLY A 153 7.06 -0.83 14.42
N THR A 154 7.22 -1.27 15.66
CA THR A 154 7.09 -0.40 16.85
C THR A 154 8.42 0.03 17.44
N ASP A 155 9.52 -0.57 17.02
CA ASP A 155 10.88 -0.26 17.46
C ASP A 155 11.77 0.12 16.27
N ALA A 156 12.42 1.31 16.35
CA ALA A 156 13.25 1.84 15.27
C ALA A 156 14.47 0.98 14.99
N LYS A 157 15.08 0.37 16.02
CA LYS A 157 16.25 -0.50 15.85
C LYS A 157 15.87 -1.79 15.15
N LEU A 158 14.78 -2.42 15.56
CA LEU A 158 14.29 -3.65 14.93
C LEU A 158 13.86 -3.40 13.48
N CYS A 159 13.21 -2.26 13.20
CA CYS A 159 12.87 -1.85 11.84
C CYS A 159 14.13 -1.68 10.97
N PHE A 160 15.16 -1.01 11.49
CA PHE A 160 16.45 -0.86 10.82
C PHE A 160 17.08 -2.22 10.52
N GLU A 161 17.11 -3.13 11.49
CA GLU A 161 17.71 -4.46 11.34
C GLU A 161 17.03 -5.27 10.22
N VAL A 162 15.70 -5.28 10.17
CA VAL A 162 14.95 -5.98 9.11
C VAL A 162 15.24 -5.37 7.75
N VAL A 163 15.07 -4.05 7.61
CA VAL A 163 15.23 -3.38 6.30
C VAL A 163 16.66 -3.52 5.79
N SER A 164 17.67 -3.29 6.66
CA SER A 164 19.08 -3.40 6.27
C SER A 164 19.50 -4.83 5.90
N SER A 165 18.94 -5.83 6.57
CA SER A 165 19.21 -7.24 6.25
C SER A 165 18.58 -7.65 4.93
N VAL A 166 17.33 -7.27 4.67
CA VAL A 166 16.68 -7.50 3.38
C VAL A 166 17.36 -6.73 2.25
N ARG A 167 17.83 -5.49 2.50
CA ARG A 167 18.56 -4.68 1.51
C ARG A 167 19.87 -5.32 1.04
N LYS A 168 20.53 -6.10 1.87
CA LYS A 168 21.76 -6.86 1.51
C LYS A 168 21.48 -7.98 0.51
N VAL A 169 20.25 -8.46 0.47
CA VAL A 169 19.82 -9.60 -0.36
C VAL A 169 19.15 -9.15 -1.66
N LEU A 170 18.34 -8.08 -1.61
CA LEU A 170 17.52 -7.62 -2.74
C LEU A 170 18.11 -6.38 -3.40
N ASP A 171 18.28 -6.41 -4.72
CA ASP A 171 18.65 -5.24 -5.52
C ASP A 171 17.43 -4.43 -6.00
N CYS A 172 16.23 -5.04 -6.00
CA CYS A 172 14.99 -4.37 -6.39
C CYS A 172 14.56 -3.29 -5.39
N ALA A 173 13.49 -2.55 -5.69
CA ALA A 173 12.95 -1.56 -4.77
C ALA A 173 12.40 -2.21 -3.49
N ILE A 174 12.68 -1.59 -2.34
CA ILE A 174 12.13 -1.98 -1.03
C ILE A 174 11.21 -0.87 -0.53
N VAL A 175 9.99 -1.25 -0.18
CA VAL A 175 9.00 -0.39 0.47
C VAL A 175 8.78 -0.90 1.90
N THR A 176 8.81 -0.04 2.90
CA THR A 176 8.55 -0.44 4.30
C THR A 176 7.18 0.05 4.75
N LYS A 177 6.25 -0.87 5.06
CA LYS A 177 4.90 -0.52 5.50
C LYS A 177 4.84 -0.35 7.01
N LEU A 178 4.56 0.89 7.43
CA LEU A 178 4.62 1.33 8.82
C LEU A 178 3.28 1.16 9.55
N THR A 179 3.35 0.86 10.86
CA THR A 179 2.19 0.85 11.74
C THR A 179 1.89 2.25 12.27
N PRO A 180 0.60 2.65 12.38
CA PRO A 180 0.22 3.88 13.08
C PRO A 180 0.20 3.71 14.61
N ASN A 181 0.34 2.49 15.11
CA ASN A 181 0.17 2.15 16.53
C ASN A 181 1.45 2.44 17.34
N VAL A 182 2.04 3.59 17.07
CA VAL A 182 3.26 4.11 17.71
C VAL A 182 3.09 5.59 18.05
N THR A 183 3.82 6.06 19.04
CA THR A 183 3.79 7.48 19.40
C THR A 183 4.49 8.37 18.36
N ARG A 184 5.59 7.87 17.76
CA ARG A 184 6.46 8.64 16.86
C ARG A 184 6.79 7.87 15.60
N ILE A 185 5.87 7.87 14.63
CA ILE A 185 6.05 7.16 13.34
C ILE A 185 7.26 7.67 12.55
N VAL A 186 7.64 8.93 12.72
CA VAL A 186 8.80 9.56 12.06
C VAL A 186 10.12 8.85 12.42
N ASP A 187 10.25 8.38 13.67
CA ASP A 187 11.49 7.71 14.11
C ASP A 187 11.64 6.34 13.43
N ILE A 188 10.53 5.62 13.28
CA ILE A 188 10.51 4.34 12.53
C ILE A 188 10.77 4.58 11.03
N ALA A 189 10.14 5.60 10.44
CA ALA A 189 10.36 5.95 9.04
C ALA A 189 11.82 6.36 8.76
N ARG A 190 12.46 7.09 9.69
CA ARG A 190 13.87 7.47 9.59
C ARG A 190 14.77 6.24 9.64
N ALA A 191 14.52 5.33 10.58
CA ALA A 191 15.26 4.07 10.69
C ALA A 191 15.14 3.23 9.41
N ALA A 192 13.95 3.13 8.82
CA ALA A 192 13.75 2.45 7.54
C ALA A 192 14.52 3.12 6.40
N LYS A 193 14.52 4.46 6.32
CA LYS A 193 15.30 5.21 5.33
C LYS A 193 16.80 4.96 5.49
N ASP A 194 17.31 5.10 6.70
CA ASP A 194 18.74 4.91 7.00
C ASP A 194 19.22 3.47 6.73
N ALA A 195 18.29 2.51 6.81
CA ALA A 195 18.52 1.10 6.44
C ALA A 195 18.44 0.81 4.94
N GLY A 196 18.05 1.79 4.10
CA GLY A 196 18.06 1.67 2.64
C GLY A 196 16.72 1.30 2.01
N THR A 197 15.56 1.62 2.64
CA THR A 197 14.26 1.54 1.97
C THR A 197 14.16 2.60 0.87
N ASP A 198 13.50 2.26 -0.24
CA ASP A 198 13.25 3.16 -1.37
C ASP A 198 12.03 4.08 -1.14
N ALA A 199 11.05 3.57 -0.40
CA ALA A 199 9.84 4.29 0.02
C ALA A 199 9.29 3.72 1.32
N VAL A 200 8.38 4.45 1.95
CA VAL A 200 7.60 3.93 3.09
C VAL A 200 6.11 4.01 2.79
N THR A 201 5.34 3.02 3.25
CA THR A 201 3.87 3.04 3.19
C THR A 201 3.31 3.50 4.53
N CYS A 202 2.58 4.59 4.55
CA CYS A 202 1.85 5.15 5.69
C CYS A 202 0.34 5.10 5.40
N ILE A 203 -0.42 4.23 6.06
CA ILE A 203 -0.18 3.43 7.26
C ILE A 203 -0.82 2.04 7.14
N ASN A 204 -0.40 1.09 8.00
CA ASN A 204 -1.19 -0.10 8.26
C ASN A 204 -2.43 0.26 9.10
N THR A 205 -3.22 -0.73 9.48
CA THR A 205 -4.49 -0.55 10.22
C THR A 205 -4.26 -0.07 11.65
N VAL A 206 -5.23 0.68 12.19
CA VAL A 206 -5.25 1.14 13.59
C VAL A 206 -5.86 0.05 14.46
N LEU A 207 -5.25 -0.27 15.59
CA LEU A 207 -5.81 -1.25 16.53
C LEU A 207 -7.17 -0.80 17.07
N GLY A 208 -8.13 -1.70 17.06
CA GLY A 208 -9.49 -1.46 17.50
C GLY A 208 -10.19 -2.72 17.96
N MET A 209 -11.39 -2.54 18.52
CA MET A 209 -12.22 -3.61 19.07
C MET A 209 -13.70 -3.34 18.82
N ALA A 210 -14.49 -4.39 18.62
CA ALA A 210 -15.95 -4.32 18.62
C ALA A 210 -16.54 -5.36 19.58
N VAL A 211 -17.60 -4.96 20.29
CA VAL A 211 -18.22 -5.77 21.35
C VAL A 211 -19.72 -5.92 21.09
N ASP A 212 -20.19 -7.16 21.13
CA ASP A 212 -21.62 -7.45 21.31
C ASP A 212 -21.94 -7.37 22.82
N TRP A 213 -22.43 -6.23 23.27
CA TRP A 213 -22.70 -5.98 24.69
C TRP A 213 -23.83 -6.87 25.25
N ARG A 214 -24.76 -7.30 24.39
CA ARG A 214 -25.85 -8.19 24.80
C ARG A 214 -25.33 -9.58 25.12
N LYS A 215 -24.42 -10.09 24.28
CA LYS A 215 -23.75 -11.38 24.49
C LYS A 215 -22.53 -11.28 25.40
N ARG A 216 -22.08 -10.06 25.72
CA ARG A 216 -20.85 -9.77 26.51
C ARG A 216 -19.62 -10.47 25.92
N LYS A 217 -19.47 -10.40 24.58
CA LYS A 217 -18.41 -11.06 23.83
C LYS A 217 -17.80 -10.12 22.79
N PRO A 218 -16.50 -10.29 22.46
CA PRO A 218 -15.93 -9.63 21.31
C PRO A 218 -16.61 -10.10 20.02
N MET A 219 -16.71 -9.24 19.02
CA MET A 219 -17.27 -9.58 17.72
C MET A 219 -16.24 -10.27 16.81
N LEU A 220 -14.94 -10.03 17.01
CA LEU A 220 -13.86 -10.78 16.39
C LEU A 220 -13.39 -11.91 17.29
N ALA A 221 -13.10 -13.08 16.71
CA ALA A 221 -12.54 -14.21 17.46
C ALA A 221 -11.20 -13.88 18.12
N ASN A 222 -10.41 -13.01 17.48
CA ASN A 222 -9.10 -12.53 17.97
C ASN A 222 -9.20 -11.35 18.96
N VAL A 223 -10.40 -11.00 19.43
CA VAL A 223 -10.73 -9.89 20.35
C VAL A 223 -10.41 -8.53 19.75
N VAL A 224 -9.16 -8.25 19.41
CA VAL A 224 -8.64 -7.03 18.80
C VAL A 224 -8.36 -7.28 17.32
N GLY A 225 -8.61 -6.28 16.49
CA GLY A 225 -8.33 -6.27 15.05
C GLY A 225 -7.83 -4.94 14.57
N GLY A 226 -7.47 -4.88 13.30
CA GLY A 226 -7.08 -3.65 12.63
C GLY A 226 -8.29 -2.93 12.04
N LEU A 227 -8.50 -1.68 12.42
CA LEU A 227 -9.49 -0.78 11.84
C LEU A 227 -8.95 -0.17 10.56
N SER A 228 -9.76 -0.19 9.52
CA SER A 228 -9.49 0.41 8.20
C SER A 228 -10.72 1.14 7.66
N GLY A 229 -10.61 1.77 6.49
CA GLY A 229 -11.70 2.52 5.87
C GLY A 229 -11.73 4.00 6.28
N PRO A 230 -12.81 4.75 5.95
CA PRO A 230 -12.87 6.21 6.11
C PRO A 230 -12.55 6.72 7.52
N ALA A 231 -12.86 5.94 8.55
CA ALA A 231 -12.60 6.31 9.95
C ALA A 231 -11.12 6.63 10.25
N ILE A 232 -10.17 6.03 9.53
CA ILE A 232 -8.74 6.23 9.77
C ILE A 232 -8.08 7.27 8.87
N LYS A 233 -8.81 7.86 7.90
CA LYS A 233 -8.24 8.85 6.95
C LYS A 233 -7.49 9.98 7.68
N PRO A 234 -8.03 10.66 8.70
CA PRO A 234 -7.33 11.75 9.36
C PRO A 234 -6.03 11.31 10.05
N ILE A 235 -5.99 10.07 10.56
CA ILE A 235 -4.80 9.47 11.19
C ILE A 235 -3.73 9.21 10.13
N ALA A 236 -4.13 8.58 9.02
CA ALA A 236 -3.24 8.26 7.91
C ALA A 236 -2.65 9.53 7.29
N LEU A 237 -3.49 10.53 7.04
CA LEU A 237 -3.09 11.81 6.45
C LEU A 237 -2.06 12.54 7.34
N ARG A 238 -2.29 12.59 8.67
CA ARG A 238 -1.32 13.12 9.63
C ARG A 238 0.02 12.37 9.56
N CYS A 239 0.00 11.04 9.52
CA CYS A 239 1.21 10.23 9.44
C CYS A 239 1.99 10.49 8.14
N VAL A 240 1.30 10.56 6.99
CA VAL A 240 1.88 10.92 5.69
C VAL A 240 2.56 12.28 5.77
N TYR A 241 1.85 13.30 6.23
CA TYR A 241 2.40 14.65 6.36
C TYR A 241 3.66 14.69 7.23
N GLN A 242 3.62 14.05 8.41
CA GLN A 242 4.75 14.03 9.33
C GLN A 242 5.98 13.34 8.75
N VAL A 243 5.79 12.21 8.06
CA VAL A 243 6.89 11.46 7.46
C VAL A 243 7.44 12.20 6.23
N ALA A 244 6.58 12.65 5.33
CA ALA A 244 7.00 13.37 4.13
C ALA A 244 7.78 14.65 4.46
N SER A 245 7.31 15.45 5.44
CA SER A 245 7.94 16.72 5.80
C SER A 245 9.24 16.58 6.61
N GLN A 246 9.46 15.46 7.33
CA GLN A 246 10.55 15.33 8.30
C GLN A 246 11.59 14.27 7.96
N VAL A 247 11.31 13.34 7.05
CA VAL A 247 12.22 12.21 6.78
C VAL A 247 12.88 12.32 5.41
N GLY A 248 12.18 12.87 4.40
CA GLY A 248 12.72 12.99 3.05
C GLY A 248 12.91 11.63 2.36
N VAL A 249 11.94 10.73 2.51
CA VAL A 249 11.80 9.47 1.78
C VAL A 249 10.46 9.52 1.04
N PRO A 250 10.32 8.95 -0.17
CA PRO A 250 9.03 8.84 -0.84
C PRO A 250 8.00 8.13 0.05
N VAL A 251 6.77 8.66 0.10
CA VAL A 251 5.69 8.12 0.94
C VAL A 251 4.57 7.61 0.06
N ILE A 252 4.12 6.39 0.32
CA ILE A 252 2.88 5.84 -0.23
C ILE A 252 1.80 6.01 0.84
N GLY A 253 0.78 6.80 0.54
CA GLY A 253 -0.34 7.03 1.47
C GLY A 253 -1.39 5.93 1.39
N VAL A 254 -1.84 5.42 2.54
CA VAL A 254 -2.95 4.45 2.60
C VAL A 254 -3.75 4.60 3.88
N GLY A 255 -5.07 4.56 3.76
CA GLY A 255 -6.01 4.63 4.88
C GLY A 255 -7.18 5.57 4.62
N GLY A 256 -8.33 5.01 4.32
CA GLY A 256 -9.59 5.72 4.14
C GLY A 256 -9.75 6.47 2.83
N ILE A 257 -8.91 6.23 1.83
CA ILE A 257 -9.01 6.81 0.50
C ILE A 257 -10.11 6.09 -0.28
N ALA A 258 -11.11 6.84 -0.76
CA ALA A 258 -12.21 6.32 -1.56
C ALA A 258 -12.65 7.27 -2.68
N THR A 259 -12.29 8.55 -2.61
CA THR A 259 -12.66 9.59 -3.59
C THR A 259 -11.43 10.27 -4.17
N VAL A 260 -11.61 11.01 -5.26
CA VAL A 260 -10.55 11.84 -5.86
C VAL A 260 -10.06 12.89 -4.85
N ASP A 261 -10.98 13.50 -4.12
CA ASP A 261 -10.62 14.50 -3.10
C ASP A 261 -9.73 13.87 -2.01
N ASP A 262 -10.07 12.65 -1.51
CA ASP A 262 -9.21 11.95 -0.56
C ASP A 262 -7.80 11.73 -1.13
N MET A 263 -7.71 11.26 -2.38
CA MET A 263 -6.42 11.06 -3.04
C MET A 263 -5.63 12.37 -3.14
N MET A 264 -6.26 13.46 -3.57
CA MET A 264 -5.62 14.77 -3.70
C MET A 264 -5.15 15.31 -2.34
N GLU A 265 -5.91 15.12 -1.25
CA GLU A 265 -5.48 15.45 0.11
C GLU A 265 -4.16 14.74 0.47
N PHE A 266 -4.05 13.43 0.16
CA PHE A 266 -2.82 12.67 0.42
C PHE A 266 -1.64 13.15 -0.43
N LEU A 267 -1.84 13.42 -1.73
CA LEU A 267 -0.79 13.94 -2.60
C LEU A 267 -0.31 15.31 -2.12
N VAL A 268 -1.22 16.24 -1.83
CA VAL A 268 -0.90 17.57 -1.30
C VAL A 268 -0.17 17.49 0.04
N ALA A 269 -0.54 16.53 0.91
CA ALA A 269 0.13 16.32 2.18
C ALA A 269 1.53 15.69 2.07
N GLY A 270 1.93 15.21 0.87
CA GLY A 270 3.27 14.73 0.58
C GLY A 270 3.38 13.25 0.22
N ALA A 271 2.25 12.54 0.01
CA ALA A 271 2.30 11.21 -0.58
C ALA A 271 2.73 11.30 -2.05
N SER A 272 3.71 10.48 -2.45
CA SER A 272 4.15 10.34 -3.85
C SER A 272 3.26 9.36 -4.63
N ALA A 273 2.61 8.44 -3.93
CA ALA A 273 1.63 7.48 -4.45
C ALA A 273 0.63 7.13 -3.36
N ILE A 274 -0.46 6.45 -3.72
CA ILE A 274 -1.48 5.99 -2.78
C ILE A 274 -1.78 4.51 -2.96
N GLN A 275 -2.22 3.83 -1.89
CA GLN A 275 -2.78 2.49 -1.96
C GLN A 275 -4.26 2.50 -1.58
N ILE A 276 -5.09 1.81 -2.35
CA ILE A 276 -6.51 1.63 -2.07
C ILE A 276 -6.71 0.28 -1.38
N GLY A 277 -7.26 0.33 -0.18
CA GLY A 277 -7.57 -0.87 0.62
C GLY A 277 -9.06 -1.15 0.68
N THR A 278 -9.69 -0.89 1.81
CA THR A 278 -11.08 -1.22 2.15
C THR A 278 -12.11 -0.78 1.09
N ALA A 279 -11.86 0.32 0.38
CA ALA A 279 -12.75 0.82 -0.66
C ALA A 279 -12.94 -0.19 -1.82
N ASN A 280 -11.97 -1.09 -2.09
CA ASN A 280 -12.12 -2.15 -3.08
C ASN A 280 -13.26 -3.13 -2.76
N TYR A 281 -13.63 -3.28 -1.48
CA TYR A 281 -14.75 -4.16 -1.09
C TYR A 281 -16.12 -3.56 -1.39
N TYR A 282 -16.21 -2.24 -1.39
CA TYR A 282 -17.47 -1.51 -1.66
C TYR A 282 -17.62 -1.15 -3.13
N ASP A 283 -16.51 -0.84 -3.79
CA ASP A 283 -16.45 -0.47 -5.20
C ASP A 283 -15.19 -1.06 -5.86
N PRO A 284 -15.29 -2.22 -6.51
CA PRO A 284 -14.16 -2.86 -7.18
C PRO A 284 -13.48 -1.97 -8.24
N MET A 285 -14.21 -1.01 -8.81
CA MET A 285 -13.71 -0.07 -9.82
C MET A 285 -13.15 1.24 -9.24
N VAL A 286 -13.07 1.38 -7.91
CA VAL A 286 -12.63 2.61 -7.26
C VAL A 286 -11.26 3.08 -7.75
N SER A 287 -10.29 2.17 -7.87
CA SER A 287 -8.94 2.51 -8.35
C SER A 287 -8.96 3.13 -9.75
N MET A 288 -9.80 2.60 -10.65
CA MET A 288 -9.95 3.14 -12.01
C MET A 288 -10.66 4.50 -12.03
N LYS A 289 -11.63 4.69 -11.15
CA LYS A 289 -12.30 5.99 -10.99
C LYS A 289 -11.31 7.05 -10.49
N LEU A 290 -10.42 6.68 -9.58
CA LEU A 290 -9.37 7.58 -9.07
C LEU A 290 -8.34 7.92 -10.15
N ILE A 291 -7.87 6.95 -10.94
CA ILE A 291 -6.92 7.20 -12.04
C ILE A 291 -7.52 8.20 -13.05
N ARG A 292 -8.77 7.97 -13.46
CA ARG A 292 -9.47 8.88 -14.41
C ARG A 292 -9.70 10.26 -13.80
N GLY A 293 -10.21 10.31 -12.58
CA GLY A 293 -10.49 11.57 -11.90
C GLY A 293 -9.24 12.37 -11.51
N LEU A 294 -8.06 11.73 -11.39
CA LEU A 294 -6.80 12.43 -11.16
C LEU A 294 -6.49 13.41 -12.29
N SER A 295 -6.68 13.00 -13.54
CA SER A 295 -6.45 13.86 -14.70
C SER A 295 -7.34 15.12 -14.66
N ASP A 296 -8.64 14.94 -14.36
CA ASP A 296 -9.57 16.05 -14.24
C ASP A 296 -9.21 16.99 -13.08
N ALA A 297 -8.79 16.40 -11.93
CA ALA A 297 -8.35 17.18 -10.78
C ALA A 297 -7.11 18.03 -11.09
N LEU A 298 -6.10 17.47 -11.76
CA LEU A 298 -4.90 18.20 -12.16
C LEU A 298 -5.22 19.35 -13.13
N VAL A 299 -6.06 19.10 -14.13
CA VAL A 299 -6.52 20.14 -15.06
C VAL A 299 -7.24 21.27 -14.32
N SER A 300 -8.08 20.95 -13.35
CA SER A 300 -8.86 21.94 -12.60
C SER A 300 -8.03 22.93 -11.81
N ILE A 301 -6.81 22.55 -11.44
CA ILE A 301 -5.84 23.39 -10.70
C ILE A 301 -4.69 23.91 -11.57
N GLY A 302 -4.73 23.64 -12.89
CA GLY A 302 -3.72 24.10 -13.85
C GLY A 302 -2.37 23.37 -13.76
N ALA A 303 -2.33 22.17 -13.18
CA ALA A 303 -1.12 21.33 -13.11
C ALA A 303 -1.00 20.44 -14.34
N ASN A 304 0.22 20.28 -14.85
CA ASN A 304 0.55 19.41 -15.98
C ASN A 304 1.09 18.03 -15.56
N SER A 305 1.44 17.90 -14.30
CA SER A 305 2.01 16.68 -13.74
C SER A 305 1.55 16.48 -12.30
N VAL A 306 1.34 15.22 -11.92
CA VAL A 306 1.05 14.87 -10.51
C VAL A 306 2.18 15.31 -9.58
N ARG A 307 3.41 15.36 -10.05
CA ARG A 307 4.58 15.83 -9.27
C ARG A 307 4.49 17.28 -8.84
N GLU A 308 3.75 18.13 -9.57
CA GLU A 308 3.55 19.54 -9.21
C GLU A 308 2.64 19.72 -7.99
N VAL A 309 1.91 18.68 -7.60
CA VAL A 309 0.95 18.69 -6.48
C VAL A 309 1.53 18.07 -5.21
N ILE A 310 2.48 17.12 -5.36
CA ILE A 310 3.04 16.37 -4.23
C ILE A 310 3.72 17.30 -3.23
N GLY A 311 3.26 17.28 -1.97
CA GLY A 311 3.87 18.03 -0.87
C GLY A 311 3.67 19.54 -0.92
N THR A 312 2.65 20.02 -1.61
CA THR A 312 2.40 21.46 -1.76
C THR A 312 1.51 22.06 -0.65
N LEU A 313 1.26 21.31 0.43
CA LEU A 313 0.48 21.80 1.56
C LEU A 313 1.11 23.08 2.14
N LYS A 314 0.33 24.17 2.15
CA LYS A 314 0.74 25.43 2.77
C LYS A 314 0.39 25.41 4.25
N THR A 315 1.38 25.58 5.13
CA THR A 315 1.23 25.61 6.61
C THR A 315 1.69 26.95 7.16
#